data_5970f8b1abbe469646e8d8c1522d0172
#
_entry.id   5970f8b1abbe469646e8d8c1522d0172
#
_cell.length_a   1.000
_cell.length_b   1.000
_cell.length_c   1.000
_cell.angle_alpha   90.00
_cell.angle_beta   90.00
_cell.angle_gamma   90.00
#
_symmetry.space_group_name_H-M   'P 1'
#
loop_
_entity.id
_entity.type
_entity.pdbx_description
1 polymer ?
#
loop_
_entity_poly.entity_id
_entity_poly.type
_entity_poly.pdbx_seq_one_letter_code
_entity_poly.pdbx_strand_id
1 'polypeptide(L)'
;MFASADNNRKKRGSPIRPKASRKPSSLSRRGAIGGKTVRKRPSGSRGRSSGRKELSTLLHWASTVLFAGIVGIGAYYFLILPYFYRWKPCYGSTEYDICIPHGYSIYGIDLSHHQGNIDWSAVSRLKEGEYPLGFVFIKATEGGNHKDDKYNHNIEEARSQGFVCGSYHYYNPGTSPSRQAEFFIKNVTVQKGDLPPVVDVEKKGANKASLQRELLVWLDMVEEYYGIRPIIYTNYKFRKRYLDNPQFDKYHFWIAHYYVENPKENCDWIFWQFSDRGRIDGVREQIDVNVFRGSTLELNKLMVIRTVKSGNLVK
;
A
#
# COMPACT_ATOMS: atom_id res chain seq x y z
N MET A 1 -21.66 43.02 -18.55
CA MET A 1 -23.12 43.15 -18.49
C MET A 1 -23.66 42.09 -17.56
N PHE A 2 -24.11 42.57 -16.43
CA PHE A 2 -25.23 42.17 -15.61
C PHE A 2 -25.26 40.67 -15.16
N ALA A 3 -25.01 40.40 -13.93
CA ALA A 3 -25.80 40.58 -12.65
C ALA A 3 -26.58 39.28 -12.40
N SER A 4 -26.49 38.65 -11.31
CA SER A 4 -26.68 38.94 -9.89
C SER A 4 -27.77 38.04 -9.32
N ALA A 5 -27.47 37.51 -8.16
CA ALA A 5 -28.35 37.25 -7.01
C ALA A 5 -29.40 36.12 -7.15
N ASP A 6 -29.77 35.33 -6.16
CA ASP A 6 -30.06 35.64 -4.77
C ASP A 6 -30.20 34.39 -3.91
N ASN A 7 -29.71 34.46 -2.74
CA ASN A 7 -30.21 34.15 -1.41
C ASN A 7 -31.53 33.36 -1.29
N ASN A 8 -31.53 32.28 -0.54
CA ASN A 8 -32.53 32.19 0.52
C ASN A 8 -32.11 31.31 1.72
N ARG A 9 -31.91 31.97 2.82
CA ARG A 9 -31.87 31.49 4.20
C ARG A 9 -33.24 31.02 4.64
N LYS A 10 -33.36 29.87 5.25
CA LYS A 10 -34.39 29.68 6.31
C LYS A 10 -33.84 28.87 7.47
N LYS A 11 -33.72 29.55 8.57
CA LYS A 11 -33.64 29.11 9.98
C LYS A 11 -34.95 28.52 10.43
N ARG A 12 -34.87 27.71 11.47
CA ARG A 12 -35.77 27.41 12.61
C ARG A 12 -35.87 25.88 12.78
N GLY A 13 -35.80 25.29 13.93
CA GLY A 13 -35.88 25.76 15.29
C GLY A 13 -35.90 24.50 16.14
N SER A 14 -35.24 24.55 17.27
CA SER A 14 -35.38 23.57 18.36
C SER A 14 -36.71 23.81 19.10
N PRO A 15 -37.24 22.81 19.77
CA PRO A 15 -37.68 23.08 21.14
C PRO A 15 -37.37 21.96 22.13
N ILE A 16 -36.71 22.27 23.24
CA ILE A 16 -37.34 22.48 24.56
C ILE A 16 -37.69 21.19 25.31
N ARG A 17 -36.91 20.97 26.37
CA ARG A 17 -37.23 20.16 27.56
C ARG A 17 -38.46 20.72 28.29
N PRO A 18 -39.14 19.91 29.10
CA PRO A 18 -39.50 20.43 30.42
C PRO A 18 -38.96 19.60 31.57
N LYS A 19 -38.63 20.36 32.58
CA LYS A 19 -38.34 20.03 33.96
C LYS A 19 -39.64 19.90 34.78
N ALA A 20 -39.41 19.35 35.96
CA ALA A 20 -40.08 19.60 37.25
C ALA A 20 -41.15 18.54 37.60
N SER A 21 -41.38 18.20 38.79
CA SER A 21 -40.99 18.60 40.13
C SER A 21 -41.88 17.89 41.14
N ARG A 22 -41.32 17.69 42.28
CA ARG A 22 -41.85 17.87 43.64
C ARG A 22 -42.37 16.66 44.39
N LYS A 23 -41.69 16.48 45.51
CA LYS A 23 -42.24 15.99 46.80
C LYS A 23 -43.40 16.86 47.30
N PRO A 24 -44.26 16.42 48.21
CA PRO A 24 -43.93 16.41 49.62
C PRO A 24 -44.61 15.28 50.45
N SER A 25 -43.98 14.87 51.54
CA SER A 25 -44.23 15.06 52.98
C SER A 25 -45.67 14.85 53.48
N SER A 26 -45.84 14.02 54.48
CA SER A 26 -46.16 14.36 55.87
C SER A 26 -46.71 13.17 56.64
N LEU A 27 -46.16 12.92 57.79
CA LEU A 27 -46.75 13.00 59.12
C LEU A 27 -47.99 12.11 59.36
N SER A 28 -48.08 11.29 60.36
CA SER A 28 -47.92 11.48 61.77
C SER A 28 -48.51 10.29 62.57
N ARG A 29 -47.86 9.98 63.65
CA ARG A 29 -48.35 9.77 65.02
C ARG A 29 -48.90 8.44 65.52
N ARG A 30 -48.20 8.05 66.60
CA ARG A 30 -48.65 7.56 67.93
C ARG A 30 -49.25 6.16 67.99
N GLY A 31 -48.90 5.35 68.89
CA GLY A 31 -48.44 5.28 70.27
C GLY A 31 -48.57 3.83 70.68
N ALA A 32 -47.85 3.39 71.47
CA ALA A 32 -47.71 3.29 72.88
C ALA A 32 -47.72 1.81 73.40
N ILE A 33 -46.72 1.59 74.21
CA ILE A 33 -46.74 0.79 75.48
C ILE A 33 -46.62 -0.75 75.44
N GLY A 34 -45.52 -1.23 76.01
CA GLY A 34 -45.57 -2.29 77.00
C GLY A 34 -44.80 -3.56 76.72
N GLY A 35 -43.90 -3.88 77.60
CA GLY A 35 -43.50 -5.27 77.81
C GLY A 35 -42.01 -5.63 77.75
N LYS A 36 -41.32 -5.42 78.83
CA LYS A 36 -40.00 -6.03 79.11
C LYS A 36 -40.06 -7.55 79.13
N THR A 37 -39.25 -8.20 78.29
CA THR A 37 -38.68 -9.48 78.66
C THR A 37 -37.26 -9.60 78.09
N VAL A 38 -36.35 -9.75 79.05
CA VAL A 38 -34.94 -10.04 78.83
C VAL A 38 -34.85 -11.52 78.35
N ARG A 39 -34.28 -11.71 77.21
CA ARG A 39 -33.76 -12.97 76.77
C ARG A 39 -32.35 -12.88 76.15
N LYS A 40 -31.45 -13.66 76.83
CA LYS A 40 -30.03 -13.81 76.52
C LYS A 40 -29.75 -14.10 75.11
N ARG A 41 -28.71 -13.42 74.55
CA ARG A 41 -28.02 -13.77 73.31
C ARG A 41 -27.32 -15.10 73.42
N PRO A 42 -27.35 -15.94 72.36
CA PRO A 42 -26.29 -16.91 72.10
C PRO A 42 -25.25 -16.21 71.20
N SER A 43 -24.05 -16.26 71.66
CA SER A 43 -22.84 -16.03 70.88
C SER A 43 -22.70 -17.15 69.87
N GLY A 44 -22.55 -16.77 68.56
CA GLY A 44 -22.31 -17.79 67.57
C GLY A 44 -21.97 -17.23 66.19
N SER A 45 -20.69 -17.44 65.80
CA SER A 45 -20.11 -17.48 64.48
C SER A 45 -19.72 -16.16 63.75
N ARG A 46 -18.66 -15.57 64.23
CA ARG A 46 -17.70 -14.92 63.35
C ARG A 46 -16.88 -16.02 62.65
N GLY A 47 -17.13 -16.27 61.38
CA GLY A 47 -16.36 -17.30 60.71
C GLY A 47 -16.65 -17.50 59.22
N ARG A 48 -17.21 -16.53 58.46
CA ARG A 48 -17.46 -16.78 57.04
C ARG A 48 -17.25 -15.60 56.08
N SER A 49 -16.68 -14.48 56.52
CA SER A 49 -16.48 -13.32 55.62
C SER A 49 -15.04 -13.14 55.11
N SER A 50 -14.05 -13.86 55.67
CA SER A 50 -12.65 -13.74 55.28
C SER A 50 -12.38 -14.40 53.93
N GLY A 51 -12.83 -15.63 53.70
CA GLY A 51 -12.55 -16.38 52.49
C GLY A 51 -13.18 -15.79 51.19
N ARG A 52 -14.32 -15.08 51.32
CA ARG A 52 -14.93 -14.41 50.16
C ARG A 52 -14.15 -13.18 49.72
N LYS A 53 -13.53 -12.45 50.63
CA LYS A 53 -12.70 -11.28 50.32
C LYS A 53 -11.38 -11.72 49.70
N GLU A 54 -10.76 -12.76 50.20
CA GLU A 54 -9.52 -13.32 49.61
C GLU A 54 -9.75 -13.88 48.22
N LEU A 55 -10.82 -14.61 48.00
CA LEU A 55 -11.17 -15.14 46.68
C LEU A 55 -11.45 -14.01 45.68
N SER A 56 -12.16 -12.94 46.07
CA SER A 56 -12.42 -11.80 45.20
C SER A 56 -11.12 -11.06 44.86
N THR A 57 -10.20 -10.92 45.81
CA THR A 57 -8.89 -10.30 45.56
C THR A 57 -8.05 -11.13 44.59
N LEU A 58 -8.02 -12.45 44.77
CA LEU A 58 -7.34 -13.37 43.86
C LEU A 58 -7.91 -13.32 42.45
N LEU A 59 -9.24 -13.27 42.32
CA LEU A 59 -9.91 -13.11 41.01
C LEU A 59 -9.59 -11.78 40.34
N HIS A 60 -9.51 -10.67 41.10
CA HIS A 60 -9.10 -9.38 40.56
C HIS A 60 -7.64 -9.41 40.10
N TRP A 61 -6.72 -9.98 40.88
CA TRP A 61 -5.33 -10.12 40.44
C TRP A 61 -5.20 -11.01 39.22
N ALA A 62 -5.91 -12.13 39.15
CA ALA A 62 -5.93 -13.02 38.00
C ALA A 62 -6.45 -12.32 36.74
N SER A 63 -7.54 -11.53 36.85
CA SER A 63 -8.09 -10.76 35.74
C SER A 63 -7.16 -9.62 35.29
N THR A 64 -6.47 -8.97 36.22
CA THR A 64 -5.49 -7.92 35.91
C THR A 64 -4.28 -8.50 35.17
N VAL A 65 -3.76 -9.64 35.62
CA VAL A 65 -2.64 -10.33 34.94
C VAL A 65 -3.05 -10.81 33.56
N LEU A 66 -4.25 -11.36 33.40
CA LEU A 66 -4.79 -11.79 32.12
C LEU A 66 -4.94 -10.60 31.17
N PHE A 67 -5.50 -9.49 31.64
CA PHE A 67 -5.65 -8.27 30.85
C PHE A 67 -4.29 -7.69 30.45
N ALA A 68 -3.33 -7.61 31.36
CA ALA A 68 -1.98 -7.17 31.05
C ALA A 68 -1.30 -8.08 30.03
N GLY A 69 -1.51 -9.41 30.11
CA GLY A 69 -1.05 -10.37 29.12
C GLY A 69 -1.63 -10.14 27.74
N ILE A 70 -2.96 -9.92 27.66
CA ILE A 70 -3.63 -9.62 26.35
C ILE A 70 -3.11 -8.30 25.77
N VAL A 71 -2.96 -7.26 26.59
CA VAL A 71 -2.41 -5.97 26.14
C VAL A 71 -0.95 -6.13 25.69
N GLY A 72 -0.15 -6.90 26.43
CA GLY A 72 1.24 -7.20 26.07
C GLY A 72 1.37 -7.97 24.76
N ILE A 73 0.51 -8.98 24.55
CA ILE A 73 0.43 -9.73 23.30
C ILE A 73 -0.01 -8.79 22.14
N GLY A 74 -1.02 -7.97 22.37
CA GLY A 74 -1.46 -6.97 21.38
C GLY A 74 -0.35 -5.99 21.02
N ALA A 75 0.33 -5.43 22.02
CA ALA A 75 1.47 -4.54 21.80
C ALA A 75 2.61 -5.25 21.04
N TYR A 76 2.90 -6.50 21.38
CA TYR A 76 3.88 -7.30 20.65
C TYR A 76 3.51 -7.45 19.17
N TYR A 77 2.28 -7.86 18.85
CA TYR A 77 1.85 -8.09 17.47
C TYR A 77 1.65 -6.80 16.66
N PHE A 78 1.19 -5.71 17.28
CA PHE A 78 0.88 -4.46 16.57
C PHE A 78 2.00 -3.42 16.57
N LEU A 79 2.87 -3.41 17.59
CA LEU A 79 3.93 -2.42 17.74
C LEU A 79 5.33 -3.03 17.56
N ILE A 80 5.59 -4.18 18.19
CA ILE A 80 6.93 -4.75 18.25
C ILE A 80 7.21 -5.62 17.02
N LEU A 81 6.31 -6.53 16.68
CA LEU A 81 6.50 -7.44 15.55
C LEU A 81 6.66 -6.69 14.20
N PRO A 82 5.82 -5.67 13.85
CA PRO A 82 6.05 -4.88 12.65
C PRO A 82 7.37 -4.10 12.69
N TYR A 83 7.80 -3.65 13.86
CA TYR A 83 9.07 -2.97 14.03
C TYR A 83 10.25 -3.93 13.80
N PHE A 84 10.22 -5.14 14.37
CA PHE A 84 11.25 -6.17 14.14
C PHE A 84 11.25 -6.71 12.71
N TYR A 85 10.10 -6.82 12.06
CA TYR A 85 10.05 -7.14 10.62
C TYR A 85 10.66 -6.03 9.75
N ARG A 86 10.56 -4.77 10.19
CA ARG A 86 11.18 -3.61 9.55
C ARG A 86 12.70 -3.54 9.77
N TRP A 87 13.19 -4.14 10.85
CA TRP A 87 14.58 -4.09 11.30
C TRP A 87 15.22 -5.48 11.33
N LYS A 88 14.86 -6.37 10.40
CA LYS A 88 15.63 -7.59 10.24
C LYS A 88 17.06 -7.17 9.94
N PRO A 89 18.05 -7.67 10.73
CA PRO A 89 19.44 -7.44 10.38
C PRO A 89 19.68 -7.99 8.98
N CYS A 90 20.36 -7.22 8.15
CA CYS A 90 20.81 -7.69 6.87
C CYS A 90 21.88 -8.76 7.09
N TYR A 91 21.59 -10.00 6.77
CA TYR A 91 22.59 -11.09 6.80
C TYR A 91 23.35 -11.20 5.49
N GLY A 92 23.17 -10.25 4.57
CA GLY A 92 23.83 -10.16 3.28
C GLY A 92 24.60 -8.88 3.10
N SER A 93 25.00 -8.59 1.87
CA SER A 93 25.59 -7.32 1.49
C SER A 93 24.59 -6.18 1.64
N THR A 94 25.09 -5.01 2.03
CA THR A 94 24.32 -3.77 1.99
C THR A 94 24.86 -2.92 0.86
N GLU A 95 23.99 -2.55 -0.05
CA GLU A 95 24.25 -1.61 -1.12
C GLU A 95 23.02 -0.70 -1.23
N TYR A 96 23.21 0.52 -1.71
CA TYR A 96 22.11 1.48 -1.83
C TYR A 96 21.39 1.79 -0.48
N ASP A 97 22.11 1.69 0.66
CA ASP A 97 21.59 1.79 2.03
C ASP A 97 20.48 0.77 2.38
N ILE A 98 20.38 -0.31 1.63
CA ILE A 98 19.40 -1.38 1.84
C ILE A 98 20.06 -2.76 1.80
N CYS A 99 19.31 -3.75 2.29
CA CYS A 99 19.71 -5.15 2.18
C CYS A 99 19.40 -5.70 0.80
N ILE A 100 20.41 -6.20 0.11
CA ILE A 100 20.29 -6.74 -1.24
C ILE A 100 19.89 -8.23 -1.18
N PRO A 101 18.86 -8.66 -1.91
CA PRO A 101 18.48 -10.07 -1.99
C PRO A 101 19.52 -10.88 -2.76
N HIS A 102 19.82 -12.10 -2.29
CA HIS A 102 20.77 -12.99 -2.92
C HIS A 102 20.20 -13.67 -4.17
N GLY A 103 21.11 -14.03 -5.08
CA GLY A 103 20.78 -14.87 -6.25
C GLY A 103 20.31 -14.12 -7.48
N TYR A 104 20.43 -12.80 -7.50
CA TYR A 104 20.13 -11.95 -8.65
C TYR A 104 21.38 -11.26 -9.16
N SER A 105 21.46 -11.04 -10.46
CA SER A 105 22.60 -10.42 -11.14
C SER A 105 22.25 -9.11 -11.87
N ILE A 106 20.98 -8.77 -11.97
CA ILE A 106 20.51 -7.58 -12.69
C ILE A 106 19.56 -6.81 -11.79
N TYR A 107 20.00 -5.62 -11.42
CA TYR A 107 19.26 -4.69 -10.57
C TYR A 107 18.72 -3.54 -11.41
N GLY A 108 17.75 -2.85 -10.89
CA GLY A 108 17.16 -1.67 -11.51
C GLY A 108 16.48 -0.80 -10.49
N ILE A 109 16.06 0.35 -10.96
CA ILE A 109 15.32 1.33 -10.14
C ILE A 109 14.04 1.72 -10.85
N ASP A 110 13.08 2.26 -10.10
CA ASP A 110 11.96 2.94 -10.71
C ASP A 110 11.78 4.35 -10.13
N LEU A 111 11.34 5.25 -10.99
CA LEU A 111 11.39 6.68 -10.79
C LEU A 111 10.12 7.36 -11.29
N SER A 112 9.83 8.51 -10.68
CA SER A 112 8.79 9.45 -11.12
C SER A 112 9.26 10.89 -10.86
N HIS A 113 8.38 11.87 -11.05
CA HIS A 113 8.65 13.25 -10.66
C HIS A 113 9.00 13.43 -9.17
N HIS A 114 8.63 12.46 -8.32
CA HIS A 114 8.92 12.49 -6.88
C HIS A 114 10.42 12.50 -6.59
N GLN A 115 11.24 11.88 -7.43
CA GLN A 115 12.70 11.88 -7.28
C GLN A 115 13.35 13.19 -7.72
N GLY A 116 12.59 14.12 -8.26
CA GLY A 116 13.05 15.45 -8.63
C GLY A 116 14.02 15.47 -9.82
N ASN A 117 15.09 16.21 -9.70
CA ASN A 117 16.14 16.26 -10.72
C ASN A 117 17.19 15.20 -10.42
N ILE A 118 17.52 14.41 -11.42
CA ILE A 118 18.44 13.28 -11.33
C ILE A 118 19.74 13.64 -12.04
N ASP A 119 20.87 13.39 -11.39
CA ASP A 119 22.18 13.39 -12.03
C ASP A 119 22.44 12.02 -12.68
N TRP A 120 22.02 11.88 -13.92
CA TRP A 120 22.15 10.64 -14.67
C TRP A 120 23.59 10.21 -14.92
N SER A 121 24.53 11.17 -14.90
CA SER A 121 25.96 10.87 -14.97
C SER A 121 26.44 10.13 -13.71
N ALA A 122 25.96 10.55 -12.55
CA ALA A 122 26.24 9.85 -11.29
C ALA A 122 25.56 8.46 -11.27
N VAL A 123 24.28 8.37 -11.65
CA VAL A 123 23.54 7.11 -11.68
C VAL A 123 24.19 6.09 -12.64
N SER A 124 24.73 6.55 -13.78
CA SER A 124 25.34 5.67 -14.78
C SER A 124 26.58 4.93 -14.26
N ARG A 125 27.29 5.48 -13.27
CA ARG A 125 28.44 4.80 -12.65
C ARG A 125 28.03 3.52 -11.90
N LEU A 126 26.77 3.42 -11.49
CA LEU A 126 26.21 2.24 -10.80
C LEU A 126 25.89 1.07 -11.75
N LYS A 127 26.17 1.20 -13.04
CA LYS A 127 26.12 0.08 -14.01
C LYS A 127 27.28 -0.88 -13.84
N GLU A 128 28.29 -0.45 -13.14
CA GLU A 128 29.49 -1.23 -12.80
C GLU A 128 29.48 -1.51 -11.29
N GLY A 129 29.99 -2.67 -10.89
CA GLY A 129 30.05 -3.04 -9.48
C GLY A 129 29.47 -4.41 -9.20
N GLU A 130 29.31 -4.74 -7.93
CA GLU A 130 28.79 -6.02 -7.47
C GLU A 130 27.28 -6.16 -7.71
N TYR A 131 26.56 -5.06 -7.66
CA TYR A 131 25.08 -5.00 -7.83
C TYR A 131 24.71 -4.00 -8.94
N PRO A 132 25.02 -4.34 -10.23
CA PRO A 132 24.93 -3.36 -11.31
C PRO A 132 23.48 -2.99 -11.63
N LEU A 133 23.21 -1.68 -11.75
CA LEU A 133 21.96 -1.17 -12.26
C LEU A 133 21.88 -1.33 -13.78
N GLY A 134 21.06 -2.24 -14.27
CA GLY A 134 20.92 -2.52 -15.70
C GLY A 134 19.68 -1.90 -16.34
N PHE A 135 18.62 -1.66 -15.57
CA PHE A 135 17.34 -1.14 -16.09
C PHE A 135 16.71 -0.08 -15.20
N VAL A 136 15.84 0.72 -15.83
CA VAL A 136 15.07 1.78 -15.15
C VAL A 136 13.64 1.77 -15.63
N PHE A 137 12.67 1.75 -14.72
CA PHE A 137 11.27 2.05 -15.03
C PHE A 137 10.97 3.51 -14.68
N ILE A 138 10.28 4.23 -15.58
CA ILE A 138 9.99 5.66 -15.42
C ILE A 138 8.50 5.90 -15.59
N LYS A 139 7.90 6.61 -14.62
CA LYS A 139 6.50 7.03 -14.70
C LYS A 139 6.29 7.92 -15.89
N ALA A 140 5.36 7.55 -16.77
CA ALA A 140 5.02 8.34 -17.94
C ALA A 140 3.71 9.07 -17.75
N THR A 141 2.67 8.36 -17.31
CA THR A 141 1.31 8.92 -17.22
C THR A 141 0.55 8.34 -16.03
N GLU A 142 -0.51 9.03 -15.64
CA GLU A 142 -1.47 8.60 -14.61
C GLU A 142 -2.90 8.97 -15.02
N GLY A 143 -3.84 8.05 -14.84
CA GLY A 143 -5.23 8.30 -15.19
C GLY A 143 -5.40 8.74 -16.65
N GLY A 144 -6.41 9.54 -16.95
CA GLY A 144 -6.74 9.92 -18.32
C GLY A 144 -6.17 11.26 -18.81
N ASN A 145 -5.32 11.93 -18.02
CA ASN A 145 -4.91 13.31 -18.34
C ASN A 145 -3.65 13.82 -17.63
N HIS A 146 -3.03 13.04 -16.76
CA HIS A 146 -1.82 13.48 -16.06
C HIS A 146 -0.59 12.82 -16.68
N LYS A 147 0.31 13.62 -17.26
CA LYS A 147 1.65 13.22 -17.71
C LYS A 147 2.64 13.60 -16.63
N ASP A 148 3.56 12.71 -16.30
CA ASP A 148 4.67 13.01 -15.41
C ASP A 148 5.58 14.07 -16.07
N ASP A 149 5.79 15.18 -15.40
CA ASP A 149 6.52 16.34 -15.93
C ASP A 149 8.02 16.08 -16.11
N LYS A 150 8.57 15.07 -15.42
CA LYS A 150 9.97 14.64 -15.56
C LYS A 150 10.15 13.51 -16.58
N TYR A 151 9.08 12.90 -17.06
CA TYR A 151 9.15 11.71 -17.91
C TYR A 151 10.06 11.89 -19.12
N ASN A 152 9.80 12.91 -19.95
CA ASN A 152 10.56 13.07 -21.19
C ASN A 152 12.06 13.23 -20.93
N HIS A 153 12.40 14.08 -19.97
CA HIS A 153 13.80 14.30 -19.61
C HIS A 153 14.44 13.01 -19.07
N ASN A 154 13.79 12.34 -18.12
CA ASN A 154 14.37 11.17 -17.49
C ASN A 154 14.51 9.97 -18.45
N ILE A 155 13.54 9.76 -19.35
CA ILE A 155 13.60 8.63 -20.30
C ILE A 155 14.71 8.84 -21.36
N GLU A 156 14.90 10.07 -21.81
CA GLU A 156 15.95 10.43 -22.78
C GLU A 156 17.34 10.32 -22.14
N GLU A 157 17.52 10.87 -20.96
CA GLU A 157 18.78 10.79 -20.23
C GLU A 157 19.16 9.37 -19.86
N ALA A 158 18.21 8.59 -19.30
CA ALA A 158 18.48 7.19 -18.96
C ALA A 158 18.90 6.36 -20.19
N ARG A 159 18.25 6.55 -21.33
CA ARG A 159 18.63 5.91 -22.60
C ARG A 159 20.02 6.35 -23.06
N SER A 160 20.31 7.65 -22.97
CA SER A 160 21.63 8.20 -23.35
C SER A 160 22.76 7.60 -22.54
N GLN A 161 22.51 7.28 -21.28
CA GLN A 161 23.45 6.58 -20.39
C GLN A 161 23.44 5.05 -20.60
N GLY A 162 22.67 4.54 -21.57
CA GLY A 162 22.65 3.13 -21.93
C GLY A 162 21.94 2.21 -20.93
N PHE A 163 20.97 2.72 -20.17
CA PHE A 163 20.05 1.91 -19.38
C PHE A 163 18.99 1.26 -20.28
N VAL A 164 18.58 0.06 -19.93
CA VAL A 164 17.36 -0.54 -20.49
C VAL A 164 16.15 0.13 -19.84
N CYS A 165 15.37 0.86 -20.62
CA CYS A 165 14.30 1.71 -20.08
C CYS A 165 12.92 1.10 -20.28
N GLY A 166 12.06 1.22 -19.27
CA GLY A 166 10.63 0.92 -19.36
C GLY A 166 9.78 2.12 -18.93
N SER A 167 8.63 2.28 -19.56
CA SER A 167 7.68 3.35 -19.23
C SER A 167 6.45 2.77 -18.54
N TYR A 168 6.01 3.38 -17.43
CA TYR A 168 4.82 2.90 -16.75
C TYR A 168 3.69 3.92 -16.66
N HIS A 169 2.48 3.38 -16.66
CA HIS A 169 1.23 4.11 -16.46
C HIS A 169 0.63 3.77 -15.11
N TYR A 170 0.38 4.77 -14.27
CA TYR A 170 -0.33 4.59 -13.01
C TYR A 170 -1.85 4.55 -13.25
N TYR A 171 -2.43 3.38 -13.07
CA TYR A 171 -3.84 3.12 -13.39
C TYR A 171 -4.79 3.67 -12.33
N ASN A 172 -5.79 4.45 -12.77
CA ASN A 172 -6.82 5.00 -11.90
C ASN A 172 -8.20 4.37 -12.21
N PRO A 173 -8.71 3.43 -11.37
CA PRO A 173 -9.98 2.75 -11.63
C PRO A 173 -11.21 3.66 -11.72
N GLY A 174 -11.11 4.93 -11.35
CA GLY A 174 -12.18 5.93 -11.52
C GLY A 174 -12.25 6.58 -12.90
N THR A 175 -11.34 6.19 -13.80
CA THR A 175 -11.23 6.77 -15.14
C THR A 175 -11.43 5.69 -16.20
N SER A 176 -12.08 6.02 -17.33
CA SER A 176 -12.25 5.09 -18.45
C SER A 176 -10.94 4.42 -18.85
N PRO A 177 -10.87 3.08 -18.91
CA PRO A 177 -9.67 2.35 -19.28
C PRO A 177 -9.19 2.70 -20.70
N SER A 178 -10.08 2.87 -21.65
CA SER A 178 -9.73 3.28 -23.01
C SER A 178 -9.10 4.66 -23.05
N ARG A 179 -9.66 5.61 -22.29
CA ARG A 179 -9.07 6.95 -22.19
C ARG A 179 -7.67 6.93 -21.59
N GLN A 180 -7.43 6.08 -20.60
CA GLN A 180 -6.12 5.89 -19.99
C GLN A 180 -5.12 5.28 -20.97
N ALA A 181 -5.55 4.26 -21.73
CA ALA A 181 -4.73 3.63 -22.77
C ALA A 181 -4.38 4.62 -23.90
N GLU A 182 -5.37 5.35 -24.43
CA GLU A 182 -5.17 6.40 -25.43
C GLU A 182 -4.20 7.47 -24.92
N PHE A 183 -4.34 7.89 -23.66
CA PHE A 183 -3.47 8.90 -23.08
C PHE A 183 -2.03 8.41 -22.93
N PHE A 184 -1.82 7.16 -22.51
CA PHE A 184 -0.50 6.54 -22.46
C PHE A 184 0.12 6.45 -23.86
N ILE A 185 -0.59 5.91 -24.84
CA ILE A 185 -0.17 5.75 -26.23
C ILE A 185 0.24 7.10 -26.85
N LYS A 186 -0.54 8.14 -26.59
CA LYS A 186 -0.26 9.49 -27.08
C LYS A 186 1.03 10.09 -26.55
N ASN A 187 1.46 9.70 -25.34
CA ASN A 187 2.57 10.33 -24.65
C ASN A 187 3.85 9.48 -24.61
N VAL A 188 3.79 8.20 -24.98
CA VAL A 188 4.91 7.27 -24.84
C VAL A 188 5.37 6.74 -26.19
N THR A 189 6.64 6.95 -26.48
CA THR A 189 7.36 6.28 -27.56
C THR A 189 8.17 5.14 -26.98
N VAL A 190 7.89 3.92 -27.39
CA VAL A 190 8.69 2.75 -27.02
C VAL A 190 9.77 2.55 -28.07
N GLN A 191 11.02 2.64 -27.68
CA GLN A 191 12.15 2.52 -28.60
C GLN A 191 12.65 1.06 -28.66
N LYS A 192 13.31 0.72 -29.77
CA LYS A 192 14.07 -0.53 -29.85
C LYS A 192 15.07 -0.57 -28.71
N GLY A 193 15.06 -1.68 -27.95
CA GLY A 193 15.90 -1.86 -26.77
C GLY A 193 15.23 -1.48 -25.45
N ASP A 194 14.05 -0.87 -25.48
CA ASP A 194 13.25 -0.64 -24.26
C ASP A 194 12.59 -1.94 -23.77
N LEU A 195 12.16 -1.92 -22.52
CA LEU A 195 11.26 -2.92 -21.95
C LEU A 195 9.81 -2.68 -22.43
N PRO A 196 8.95 -3.70 -22.38
CA PRO A 196 7.54 -3.54 -22.68
C PRO A 196 6.88 -2.45 -21.84
N PRO A 197 5.79 -1.82 -22.34
CA PRO A 197 4.96 -0.92 -21.55
C PRO A 197 4.50 -1.57 -20.24
N VAL A 198 4.40 -0.78 -19.19
CA VAL A 198 3.95 -1.26 -17.87
C VAL A 198 2.66 -0.56 -17.45
N VAL A 199 1.72 -1.31 -16.88
CA VAL A 199 0.59 -0.77 -16.14
C VAL A 199 0.76 -1.03 -14.66
N ASP A 200 0.71 0.01 -13.86
CA ASP A 200 0.80 -0.01 -12.40
C ASP A 200 -0.59 0.02 -11.79
N VAL A 201 -1.00 -1.08 -11.17
CA VAL A 201 -2.35 -1.30 -10.64
C VAL A 201 -2.31 -1.56 -9.14
N GLU A 202 -2.63 -0.54 -8.35
CA GLU A 202 -2.59 -0.61 -6.89
C GLU A 202 -3.92 -0.24 -6.22
N LYS A 203 -4.80 0.45 -6.95
CA LYS A 203 -6.10 0.88 -6.44
C LYS A 203 -7.20 -0.09 -6.81
N LYS A 204 -7.99 -0.50 -5.81
CA LYS A 204 -9.22 -1.27 -6.05
C LYS A 204 -10.26 -0.38 -6.76
N GLY A 205 -10.89 -0.90 -7.78
CA GLY A 205 -12.06 -0.27 -8.39
C GLY A 205 -13.32 -0.43 -7.52
N ALA A 206 -14.48 -0.22 -8.12
CA ALA A 206 -15.78 -0.42 -7.47
C ALA A 206 -15.94 -1.86 -6.93
N ASN A 207 -15.46 -2.84 -7.70
CA ASN A 207 -15.37 -4.24 -7.30
C ASN A 207 -14.29 -4.97 -8.13
N LYS A 208 -13.95 -6.20 -7.71
CA LYS A 208 -12.92 -7.03 -8.35
C LYS A 208 -13.22 -7.30 -9.83
N ALA A 209 -14.46 -7.66 -10.14
CA ALA A 209 -14.83 -8.04 -11.51
C ALA A 209 -14.78 -6.85 -12.48
N SER A 210 -15.20 -5.65 -12.05
CA SER A 210 -15.07 -4.45 -12.88
C SER A 210 -13.61 -4.07 -13.10
N LEU A 211 -12.80 -4.09 -12.03
CA LEU A 211 -11.37 -3.82 -12.15
C LEU A 211 -10.69 -4.74 -13.17
N GLN A 212 -10.97 -6.05 -13.10
CA GLN A 212 -10.38 -7.02 -14.01
C GLN A 212 -10.78 -6.78 -15.47
N ARG A 213 -12.08 -6.56 -15.74
CA ARG A 213 -12.54 -6.25 -17.10
C ARG A 213 -11.96 -4.95 -17.64
N GLU A 214 -11.95 -3.91 -16.84
CA GLU A 214 -11.44 -2.60 -17.23
C GLU A 214 -9.93 -2.62 -17.47
N LEU A 215 -9.19 -3.33 -16.63
CA LEU A 215 -7.75 -3.50 -16.80
C LEU A 215 -7.42 -4.25 -18.10
N LEU A 216 -8.18 -5.30 -18.45
CA LEU A 216 -8.01 -6.02 -19.71
C LEU A 216 -8.23 -5.11 -20.92
N VAL A 217 -9.18 -4.19 -20.87
CA VAL A 217 -9.37 -3.20 -21.95
C VAL A 217 -8.11 -2.35 -22.15
N TRP A 218 -7.49 -1.87 -21.07
CA TRP A 218 -6.25 -1.10 -21.15
C TRP A 218 -5.11 -1.96 -21.72
N LEU A 219 -4.95 -3.17 -21.24
CA LEU A 219 -3.89 -4.10 -21.65
C LEU A 219 -4.02 -4.45 -23.13
N ASP A 220 -5.21 -4.80 -23.59
CA ASP A 220 -5.47 -5.19 -24.98
C ASP A 220 -5.22 -4.02 -25.94
N MET A 221 -5.68 -2.80 -25.63
CA MET A 221 -5.44 -1.60 -26.43
C MET A 221 -3.95 -1.26 -26.56
N VAL A 222 -3.20 -1.37 -25.47
CA VAL A 222 -1.76 -1.08 -25.46
C VAL A 222 -0.99 -2.18 -26.17
N GLU A 223 -1.35 -3.46 -25.97
CA GLU A 223 -0.77 -4.61 -26.68
C GLU A 223 -1.02 -4.48 -28.21
N GLU A 224 -2.23 -4.13 -28.61
CA GLU A 224 -2.60 -3.93 -30.02
C GLU A 224 -1.78 -2.81 -30.68
N TYR A 225 -1.66 -1.66 -30.00
CA TYR A 225 -0.96 -0.51 -30.55
C TYR A 225 0.55 -0.73 -30.70
N TYR A 226 1.20 -1.23 -29.64
CA TYR A 226 2.66 -1.42 -29.67
C TYR A 226 3.08 -2.74 -30.32
N GLY A 227 2.16 -3.69 -30.42
CA GLY A 227 2.45 -5.08 -30.86
C GLY A 227 3.31 -5.83 -29.83
N ILE A 228 3.24 -5.44 -28.57
CA ILE A 228 4.05 -5.97 -27.47
C ILE A 228 3.16 -6.10 -26.26
N ARG A 229 3.20 -7.27 -25.63
CA ARG A 229 2.43 -7.54 -24.42
C ARG A 229 2.93 -6.72 -23.24
N PRO A 230 2.07 -5.91 -22.59
CA PRO A 230 2.46 -5.11 -21.44
C PRO A 230 2.81 -5.97 -20.23
N ILE A 231 3.58 -5.37 -19.30
CA ILE A 231 3.87 -5.92 -17.97
C ILE A 231 2.86 -5.33 -16.98
N ILE A 232 2.42 -6.12 -16.01
CA ILE A 232 1.55 -5.65 -14.92
C ILE A 232 2.38 -5.48 -13.66
N TYR A 233 2.50 -4.23 -13.16
CA TYR A 233 3.03 -3.98 -11.82
C TYR A 233 1.90 -3.93 -10.82
N THR A 234 2.14 -4.55 -9.67
CA THR A 234 1.26 -4.47 -8.50
C THR A 234 1.97 -5.02 -7.26
N ASN A 235 1.43 -4.75 -6.06
CA ASN A 235 1.93 -5.41 -4.87
C ASN A 235 1.41 -6.86 -4.73
N TYR A 236 2.19 -7.70 -4.04
CA TYR A 236 1.90 -9.12 -3.86
C TYR A 236 0.49 -9.42 -3.32
N LYS A 237 0.03 -8.66 -2.30
CA LYS A 237 -1.30 -8.87 -1.72
C LYS A 237 -2.41 -8.50 -2.70
N PHE A 238 -2.20 -7.43 -3.48
CA PHE A 238 -3.16 -6.99 -4.49
C PHE A 238 -3.26 -8.02 -5.64
N ARG A 239 -2.12 -8.53 -6.14
CA ARG A 239 -2.09 -9.61 -7.14
C ARG A 239 -2.97 -10.78 -6.70
N LYS A 240 -2.76 -11.30 -5.48
CA LYS A 240 -3.53 -12.43 -4.96
C LYS A 240 -5.01 -12.15 -4.73
N ARG A 241 -5.37 -10.91 -4.37
CA ARG A 241 -6.73 -10.59 -4.01
C ARG A 241 -7.59 -10.15 -5.20
N TYR A 242 -7.00 -9.41 -6.14
CA TYR A 242 -7.74 -8.73 -7.19
C TYR A 242 -7.40 -9.19 -8.61
N LEU A 243 -6.21 -9.72 -8.84
CA LEU A 243 -5.74 -10.12 -10.17
C LEU A 243 -5.51 -11.64 -10.30
N ASP A 244 -6.11 -12.47 -9.46
CA ASP A 244 -6.06 -13.92 -9.47
C ASP A 244 -7.04 -14.54 -10.51
N ASN A 245 -7.00 -14.06 -11.74
CA ASN A 245 -7.84 -14.51 -12.84
C ASN A 245 -6.92 -15.09 -13.95
N PRO A 246 -7.22 -16.28 -14.51
CA PRO A 246 -6.42 -16.91 -15.56
C PRO A 246 -6.19 -16.03 -16.80
N GLN A 247 -7.05 -15.04 -17.06
CA GLN A 247 -6.86 -14.08 -18.15
C GLN A 247 -5.58 -13.24 -18.01
N PHE A 248 -5.06 -13.12 -16.78
CA PHE A 248 -3.80 -12.41 -16.52
C PHE A 248 -2.57 -13.32 -16.58
N ASP A 249 -2.69 -14.63 -16.67
CA ASP A 249 -1.56 -15.57 -16.67
C ASP A 249 -0.69 -15.44 -17.93
N LYS A 250 -1.22 -14.85 -19.00
CA LYS A 250 -0.45 -14.53 -20.22
C LYS A 250 0.50 -13.33 -20.06
N TYR A 251 0.33 -12.50 -19.01
CA TYR A 251 1.13 -11.30 -18.78
C TYR A 251 2.25 -11.56 -17.78
N HIS A 252 3.37 -10.92 -18.00
CA HIS A 252 4.43 -10.87 -17.02
C HIS A 252 4.07 -9.93 -15.87
N PHE A 253 4.50 -10.29 -14.66
CA PHE A 253 4.30 -9.47 -13.48
C PHE A 253 5.60 -8.85 -12.98
N TRP A 254 5.52 -7.57 -12.61
CA TRP A 254 6.47 -6.88 -11.76
C TRP A 254 5.81 -6.70 -10.39
N ILE A 255 6.35 -7.36 -9.37
CA ILE A 255 5.71 -7.47 -8.06
C ILE A 255 6.46 -6.66 -7.01
N ALA A 256 5.76 -5.76 -6.32
CA ALA A 256 6.26 -5.14 -5.09
C ALA A 256 6.00 -6.07 -3.89
N HIS A 257 7.08 -6.44 -3.20
CA HIS A 257 7.01 -7.24 -1.98
C HIS A 257 8.21 -6.95 -1.09
N TYR A 258 8.06 -5.99 -0.21
CA TYR A 258 9.12 -5.49 0.64
C TYR A 258 9.36 -6.35 1.87
N TYR A 259 10.58 -6.31 2.43
CA TYR A 259 10.97 -6.94 3.69
C TYR A 259 10.81 -8.47 3.72
N VAL A 260 10.96 -9.11 2.60
CA VAL A 260 11.02 -10.58 2.47
C VAL A 260 12.34 -10.98 1.83
N GLU A 261 12.81 -12.19 2.11
CA GLU A 261 14.06 -12.70 1.51
C GLU A 261 13.88 -12.98 0.02
N ASN A 262 12.72 -13.55 -0.33
CA ASN A 262 12.31 -13.82 -1.70
C ASN A 262 10.78 -13.70 -1.80
N PRO A 263 10.24 -13.29 -2.96
CA PRO A 263 8.81 -13.44 -3.21
C PRO A 263 8.44 -14.91 -3.14
N LYS A 264 7.26 -15.23 -2.62
CA LYS A 264 6.80 -16.61 -2.54
C LYS A 264 6.67 -17.23 -3.93
N GLU A 265 7.05 -18.51 -4.07
CA GLU A 265 7.11 -19.28 -5.32
C GLU A 265 5.79 -19.31 -6.12
N ASN A 266 4.65 -19.07 -5.47
CA ASN A 266 3.33 -19.12 -6.10
C ASN A 266 2.91 -17.82 -6.82
N CYS A 267 3.84 -16.91 -7.07
CA CYS A 267 3.59 -15.71 -7.84
C CYS A 267 4.55 -15.72 -9.04
N ASP A 268 3.99 -15.87 -10.24
CA ASP A 268 4.79 -15.77 -11.45
C ASP A 268 5.16 -14.30 -11.68
N TRP A 269 6.44 -13.98 -11.45
CA TRP A 269 6.97 -12.64 -11.57
C TRP A 269 8.30 -12.66 -12.34
N ILE A 270 8.58 -11.61 -13.05
CA ILE A 270 9.87 -11.42 -13.75
C ILE A 270 10.66 -10.26 -13.17
N PHE A 271 10.01 -9.26 -12.62
CA PHE A 271 10.62 -8.17 -11.85
C PHE A 271 10.09 -8.16 -10.44
N TRP A 272 10.95 -7.88 -9.48
CA TRP A 272 10.60 -7.75 -8.08
C TRP A 272 11.13 -6.44 -7.52
N GLN A 273 10.24 -5.56 -7.10
CA GLN A 273 10.55 -4.37 -6.32
C GLN A 273 10.63 -4.80 -4.85
N PHE A 274 11.87 -4.86 -4.35
CA PHE A 274 12.14 -5.42 -3.03
C PHE A 274 12.35 -4.36 -1.95
N SER A 275 12.56 -3.11 -2.33
CA SER A 275 12.72 -1.99 -1.40
C SER A 275 12.15 -0.70 -1.98
N ASP A 276 11.59 0.11 -1.08
CA ASP A 276 11.09 1.47 -1.30
C ASP A 276 12.00 2.53 -0.62
N ARG A 277 13.24 2.18 -0.28
CA ARG A 277 14.12 3.01 0.58
C ARG A 277 15.57 3.09 0.11
N GLY A 278 15.84 2.68 -1.11
CA GLY A 278 17.17 2.76 -1.66
C GLY A 278 17.68 4.21 -1.70
N ARG A 279 18.98 4.36 -1.56
CA ARG A 279 19.70 5.63 -1.74
C ARG A 279 20.85 5.39 -2.70
N ILE A 280 20.95 6.25 -3.70
CA ILE A 280 22.01 6.18 -4.70
C ILE A 280 22.57 7.58 -4.96
N ASP A 281 23.81 7.60 -5.42
CA ASP A 281 24.41 8.84 -5.92
C ASP A 281 23.64 9.36 -7.13
N GLY A 282 23.43 10.67 -7.17
CA GLY A 282 22.69 11.32 -8.26
C GLY A 282 21.19 11.48 -8.01
N VAL A 283 20.61 10.86 -6.96
CA VAL A 283 19.23 11.04 -6.56
C VAL A 283 19.15 11.48 -5.10
N ARG A 284 18.42 12.57 -4.82
CA ARG A 284 18.30 13.12 -3.46
C ARG A 284 17.30 12.36 -2.61
N GLU A 285 16.21 11.95 -3.21
CA GLU A 285 15.11 11.25 -2.54
C GLU A 285 15.37 9.75 -2.48
N GLN A 286 14.60 9.05 -1.66
CA GLN A 286 14.59 7.60 -1.67
C GLN A 286 14.06 7.09 -3.00
N ILE A 287 14.58 5.93 -3.41
CA ILE A 287 14.19 5.26 -4.64
C ILE A 287 13.69 3.85 -4.37
N ASP A 288 12.87 3.39 -5.27
CA ASP A 288 12.46 2.00 -5.35
C ASP A 288 13.55 1.19 -6.07
N VAL A 289 13.93 0.04 -5.47
CA VAL A 289 14.97 -0.83 -6.01
C VAL A 289 14.41 -2.18 -6.37
N ASN A 290 14.83 -2.66 -7.53
CA ASN A 290 14.28 -3.79 -8.22
C ASN A 290 15.34 -4.82 -8.59
N VAL A 291 14.91 -6.07 -8.78
CA VAL A 291 15.69 -7.13 -9.43
C VAL A 291 14.91 -7.71 -10.59
N PHE A 292 15.65 -8.18 -11.59
CA PHE A 292 15.13 -9.01 -12.66
C PHE A 292 15.39 -10.49 -12.34
N ARG A 293 14.38 -11.35 -12.54
CA ARG A 293 14.46 -12.80 -12.33
C ARG A 293 14.95 -13.50 -13.58
N GLY A 294 16.23 -13.32 -13.89
CA GLY A 294 16.78 -13.98 -15.06
C GLY A 294 18.18 -13.49 -15.38
N SER A 295 18.72 -14.04 -16.44
CA SER A 295 20.02 -13.67 -17.01
C SER A 295 19.89 -12.45 -17.95
N THR A 296 21.02 -11.84 -18.28
CA THR A 296 21.09 -10.78 -19.32
C THR A 296 20.49 -11.23 -20.64
N LEU A 297 20.67 -12.51 -21.02
CA LEU A 297 20.06 -13.03 -22.24
C LEU A 297 18.54 -13.04 -22.19
N GLU A 298 17.96 -13.35 -21.03
CA GLU A 298 16.51 -13.35 -20.84
C GLU A 298 15.95 -11.93 -20.79
N LEU A 299 16.67 -11.00 -20.16
CA LEU A 299 16.31 -9.58 -20.21
C LEU A 299 16.31 -9.06 -21.65
N ASN A 300 17.34 -9.39 -22.43
CA ASN A 300 17.43 -9.02 -23.85
C ASN A 300 16.28 -9.58 -24.70
N LYS A 301 15.75 -10.76 -24.37
CA LYS A 301 14.58 -11.33 -25.05
C LYS A 301 13.28 -10.57 -24.75
N LEU A 302 13.20 -9.88 -23.62
CA LEU A 302 12.06 -9.03 -23.29
C LEU A 302 12.11 -7.68 -24.03
N MET A 303 13.31 -7.24 -24.43
CA MET A 303 13.45 -5.94 -25.08
C MET A 303 12.69 -5.86 -26.39
N VAL A 304 12.15 -4.69 -26.62
CA VAL A 304 11.43 -4.34 -27.84
C VAL A 304 12.36 -4.36 -29.06
N ILE A 305 11.97 -5.06 -30.08
CA ILE A 305 12.81 -5.25 -31.29
C ILE A 305 12.67 -4.11 -32.32
N ARG A 306 11.65 -3.28 -32.19
CA ARG A 306 11.37 -2.15 -33.08
C ARG A 306 10.83 -0.93 -32.31
N THR A 307 11.13 0.26 -32.79
CA THR A 307 10.57 1.49 -32.24
C THR A 307 9.13 1.66 -32.70
N VAL A 308 8.23 1.92 -31.75
CA VAL A 308 6.84 2.33 -31.99
C VAL A 308 6.64 3.71 -31.39
N LYS A 309 6.42 4.70 -32.26
CA LYS A 309 6.25 6.10 -31.86
C LYS A 309 4.91 6.31 -31.15
N SER A 310 4.90 7.27 -30.22
CA SER A 310 3.65 7.80 -29.68
C SER A 310 2.75 8.33 -30.78
N GLY A 311 1.43 8.20 -30.62
CA GLY A 311 0.50 8.62 -31.65
C GLY A 311 -0.95 8.56 -31.19
N ASN A 312 -1.87 8.78 -32.11
CA ASN A 312 -3.29 8.57 -31.87
C ASN A 312 -3.69 7.18 -32.36
N LEU A 313 -4.61 6.52 -31.65
CA LEU A 313 -5.29 5.35 -32.18
C LEU A 313 -6.06 5.77 -33.46
N VAL A 314 -5.72 5.18 -34.58
CA VAL A 314 -6.51 5.32 -35.80
C VAL A 314 -7.78 4.48 -35.54
N LYS A 315 -8.92 5.17 -35.50
CA LYS A 315 -10.24 4.54 -35.35
C LYS A 315 -10.62 3.86 -36.66
#